data_18e565d344fc1538e9ccc0e5b2891481
#
_entry.id   18e565d344fc1538e9ccc0e5b2891481
#
_cell.length_a   1.000
_cell.length_b   1.000
_cell.length_c   1.000
_cell.angle_alpha   90.00
_cell.angle_beta   90.00
_cell.angle_gamma   90.00
#
_symmetry.space_group_name_H-M   'P 1'
#
loop_
_entity.id
_entity.type
_entity.pdbx_description
1 polymer ?
#
loop_
_entity_poly.entity_id
_entity_poly.type
_entity_poly.pdbx_seq_one_letter_code
_entity_poly.pdbx_strand_id
1 'polypeptide(L)'
;MIFPLFSMDKETLLSSLEKVKYPGFSRDIVSFGLVREASCENGVATVTLELTSSDSTIPAQLKKETEEALSSIDGVEEVQVSVVVKKGQGSSSNQSSSANEGDGASNAPLPEVKYIVAIASGKGGVGKSTVTVNLACAFEKLLRENNESFDGVGIMDCDVYGPSVPLLIGASERPEVIGDNLIQPVENFGVKVISMGLLVDEEAPVVWRGPMVMKTIQQFASNVAWGKLDLMLIDLPPGTGDAQLSLAQTLPLNGAVIVTTPQKAAVDVARRGARMFEKVSVPLLGVVENMSFLADEETGAKRYIFGKGGGPATAEALETPFLGEIALDERIRLGGDNGIPVVVSNPDGPGGKSIQNIAEKLWNTLTAD
;
A
#
# COMPACT_ATOMS: atom_id res chain seq x y z
N MET A 1 -36.17 30.29 -43.49
CA MET A 1 -36.59 29.20 -42.63
C MET A 1 -35.40 28.92 -41.69
N ILE A 2 -35.48 29.40 -40.45
CA ILE A 2 -34.41 29.23 -39.46
C ILE A 2 -34.71 27.88 -38.78
N PHE A 3 -33.88 26.86 -39.03
CA PHE A 3 -33.97 25.59 -38.30
C PHE A 3 -33.49 25.84 -36.86
N PRO A 4 -34.19 25.32 -35.83
CA PRO A 4 -33.72 25.43 -34.48
C PRO A 4 -32.42 24.62 -34.32
N LEU A 5 -31.41 25.22 -33.73
CA LEU A 5 -30.19 24.53 -33.26
C LEU A 5 -30.62 23.47 -32.24
N PHE A 6 -30.64 22.22 -32.65
CA PHE A 6 -30.79 21.10 -31.72
C PHE A 6 -29.43 20.84 -31.03
N SER A 7 -29.29 21.37 -29.86
CA SER A 7 -28.27 20.96 -28.91
C SER A 7 -28.87 19.83 -28.08
N MET A 8 -28.38 18.61 -28.26
CA MET A 8 -28.82 17.47 -27.46
C MET A 8 -28.16 17.55 -26.09
N ASP A 9 -28.92 17.18 -25.03
CA ASP A 9 -28.46 17.25 -23.68
C ASP A 9 -27.37 16.18 -23.43
N LYS A 10 -26.30 16.56 -22.74
CA LYS A 10 -25.17 15.66 -22.34
C LYS A 10 -25.63 14.43 -21.61
N GLU A 11 -26.69 14.52 -20.78
CA GLU A 11 -27.27 13.40 -20.04
C GLU A 11 -27.82 12.32 -20.95
N THR A 12 -28.43 12.68 -22.08
CA THR A 12 -28.95 11.73 -23.08
C THR A 12 -27.82 10.93 -23.73
N LEU A 13 -26.70 11.59 -24.05
CA LEU A 13 -25.51 10.91 -24.57
C LEU A 13 -24.92 9.94 -23.56
N LEU A 14 -24.75 10.36 -22.31
CA LEU A 14 -24.20 9.52 -21.23
C LEU A 14 -25.08 8.31 -20.95
N SER A 15 -26.41 8.46 -20.93
CA SER A 15 -27.35 7.34 -20.74
C SER A 15 -27.26 6.29 -21.86
N SER A 16 -26.96 6.69 -23.08
CA SER A 16 -26.70 5.73 -24.17
C SER A 16 -25.36 5.05 -24.04
N LEU A 17 -24.34 5.74 -23.54
CA LEU A 17 -23.01 5.20 -23.31
C LEU A 17 -22.95 4.22 -22.11
N GLU A 18 -23.89 4.29 -21.17
CA GLU A 18 -24.05 3.30 -20.09
C GLU A 18 -24.40 1.89 -20.61
N LYS A 19 -24.87 1.78 -21.86
CA LYS A 19 -25.13 0.48 -22.50
C LYS A 19 -23.85 -0.19 -23.01
N VAL A 20 -22.79 0.56 -23.24
CA VAL A 20 -21.50 0.06 -23.73
C VAL A 20 -20.68 -0.49 -22.57
N LYS A 21 -20.40 -1.79 -22.58
CA LYS A 21 -19.64 -2.44 -21.53
C LYS A 21 -18.17 -2.54 -21.88
N TYR A 22 -17.31 -2.41 -20.86
CA TYR A 22 -15.89 -2.65 -21.07
C TYR A 22 -15.63 -4.15 -21.35
N PRO A 23 -14.91 -4.54 -22.40
CA PRO A 23 -14.66 -5.93 -22.73
C PRO A 23 -14.11 -6.73 -21.55
N GLY A 24 -14.77 -7.86 -21.23
CA GLY A 24 -14.42 -8.71 -20.08
C GLY A 24 -14.97 -8.25 -18.73
N PHE A 25 -15.75 -7.17 -18.68
CA PHE A 25 -16.37 -6.66 -17.45
C PHE A 25 -17.88 -6.46 -17.61
N SER A 26 -18.61 -6.55 -16.50
CA SER A 26 -20.05 -6.27 -16.46
C SER A 26 -20.41 -4.78 -16.38
N ARG A 27 -19.40 -3.92 -16.21
CA ARG A 27 -19.53 -2.48 -15.96
C ARG A 27 -19.41 -1.68 -17.27
N ASP A 28 -20.18 -0.61 -17.39
CA ASP A 28 -20.21 0.27 -18.56
C ASP A 28 -19.05 1.29 -18.57
N ILE A 29 -18.79 1.90 -19.73
CA ILE A 29 -17.68 2.84 -19.95
C ILE A 29 -17.84 4.17 -19.20
N VAL A 30 -19.07 4.58 -18.87
CA VAL A 30 -19.33 5.81 -18.11
C VAL A 30 -18.98 5.58 -16.66
N SER A 31 -19.48 4.50 -16.06
CA SER A 31 -19.16 4.09 -14.69
C SER A 31 -17.67 3.76 -14.49
N PHE A 32 -16.95 3.37 -15.55
CA PHE A 32 -15.49 3.20 -15.54
C PHE A 32 -14.72 4.51 -15.60
N GLY A 33 -15.41 5.66 -15.87
CA GLY A 33 -14.75 6.94 -16.01
C GLY A 33 -13.91 7.07 -17.29
N LEU A 34 -14.24 6.30 -18.33
CA LEU A 34 -13.50 6.31 -19.61
C LEU A 34 -13.96 7.43 -20.53
N VAL A 35 -15.15 7.98 -20.32
CA VAL A 35 -15.71 9.09 -21.09
C VAL A 35 -15.16 10.40 -20.55
N ARG A 36 -14.24 11.03 -21.28
CA ARG A 36 -13.64 12.30 -20.91
C ARG A 36 -14.50 13.50 -21.35
N GLU A 37 -14.95 13.45 -22.57
CA GLU A 37 -15.82 14.48 -23.15
C GLU A 37 -16.93 13.83 -23.95
N ALA A 38 -18.15 14.40 -23.88
CA ALA A 38 -19.29 14.02 -24.69
C ALA A 38 -20.09 15.28 -24.99
N SER A 39 -20.31 15.55 -26.28
CA SER A 39 -21.10 16.68 -26.77
C SER A 39 -21.84 16.30 -28.06
N CYS A 40 -22.97 16.97 -28.34
CA CYS A 40 -23.65 16.83 -29.60
C CYS A 40 -24.07 18.25 -30.11
N GLU A 41 -23.52 18.65 -31.24
CA GLU A 41 -23.80 19.91 -31.86
C GLU A 41 -24.19 19.70 -33.33
N ASN A 42 -25.28 20.32 -33.77
CA ASN A 42 -25.79 20.25 -35.15
C ASN A 42 -25.92 18.79 -35.68
N GLY A 43 -26.36 17.84 -34.84
CA GLY A 43 -26.51 16.44 -35.23
C GLY A 43 -25.22 15.64 -35.23
N VAL A 44 -24.07 16.24 -34.88
CA VAL A 44 -22.77 15.55 -34.77
C VAL A 44 -22.47 15.23 -33.30
N ALA A 45 -22.46 13.95 -32.92
CA ALA A 45 -22.09 13.51 -31.59
C ALA A 45 -20.58 13.27 -31.53
N THR A 46 -19.87 13.99 -30.64
CA THR A 46 -18.44 13.86 -30.44
C THR A 46 -18.16 13.29 -29.05
N VAL A 47 -17.44 12.18 -28.99
CA VAL A 47 -17.06 11.54 -27.73
C VAL A 47 -15.56 11.22 -27.70
N THR A 48 -14.90 11.59 -26.60
CA THR A 48 -13.51 11.24 -26.35
C THR A 48 -13.44 10.21 -25.22
N LEU A 49 -12.92 9.02 -25.54
CA LEU A 49 -12.64 7.96 -24.59
C LEU A 49 -11.15 7.97 -24.22
N GLU A 50 -10.84 7.85 -22.93
CA GLU A 50 -9.47 7.72 -22.44
C GLU A 50 -9.28 6.33 -21.85
N LEU A 51 -8.33 5.56 -22.41
CA LEU A 51 -8.07 4.17 -22.03
C LEU A 51 -6.62 3.98 -21.59
N THR A 52 -6.41 3.12 -20.60
CA THR A 52 -5.11 2.54 -20.30
C THR A 52 -5.21 1.04 -20.53
N SER A 53 -4.79 0.56 -21.67
CA SER A 53 -4.83 -0.87 -22.02
C SER A 53 -3.57 -1.28 -22.75
N SER A 54 -3.05 -2.48 -22.39
CA SER A 54 -1.96 -3.16 -23.11
C SER A 54 -2.48 -4.00 -24.29
N ASP A 55 -3.79 -4.27 -24.35
CA ASP A 55 -4.43 -5.03 -25.42
C ASP A 55 -4.85 -4.07 -26.56
N SER A 56 -4.26 -4.26 -27.72
CA SER A 56 -4.50 -3.44 -28.92
C SER A 56 -5.90 -3.63 -29.55
N THR A 57 -6.65 -4.66 -29.13
CA THR A 57 -8.00 -4.94 -29.67
C THR A 57 -9.10 -4.17 -28.94
N ILE A 58 -8.91 -3.88 -27.67
CA ILE A 58 -9.90 -3.20 -26.82
C ILE A 58 -10.25 -1.78 -27.31
N PRO A 59 -9.29 -0.92 -27.70
CA PRO A 59 -9.61 0.41 -28.22
C PRO A 59 -10.49 0.39 -29.46
N ALA A 60 -10.23 -0.53 -30.37
CA ALA A 60 -11.01 -0.67 -31.63
C ALA A 60 -12.43 -1.20 -31.34
N GLN A 61 -12.58 -2.16 -30.42
CA GLN A 61 -13.87 -2.70 -30.03
C GLN A 61 -14.72 -1.63 -29.33
N LEU A 62 -14.16 -0.92 -28.33
CA LEU A 62 -14.88 0.15 -27.63
C LEU A 62 -15.28 1.30 -28.54
N LYS A 63 -14.41 1.68 -29.48
CA LYS A 63 -14.75 2.69 -30.48
C LYS A 63 -15.98 2.28 -31.27
N LYS A 64 -16.01 1.06 -31.80
CA LYS A 64 -17.12 0.53 -32.59
C LYS A 64 -18.43 0.46 -31.78
N GLU A 65 -18.41 -0.11 -30.57
CA GLU A 65 -19.59 -0.22 -29.73
C GLU A 65 -20.12 1.16 -29.29
N THR A 66 -19.23 2.14 -29.07
CA THR A 66 -19.59 3.52 -28.76
C THR A 66 -20.24 4.20 -29.98
N GLU A 67 -19.70 4.02 -31.18
CA GLU A 67 -20.29 4.54 -32.44
C GLU A 67 -21.68 3.94 -32.68
N GLU A 68 -21.87 2.64 -32.47
CA GLU A 68 -23.15 1.95 -32.58
C GLU A 68 -24.20 2.47 -31.58
N ALA A 69 -23.79 2.67 -30.31
CA ALA A 69 -24.68 3.18 -29.27
C ALA A 69 -25.15 4.61 -29.54
N LEU A 70 -24.27 5.48 -29.99
CA LEU A 70 -24.60 6.88 -30.30
C LEU A 70 -25.39 7.03 -31.59
N SER A 71 -25.12 6.20 -32.60
CA SER A 71 -25.89 6.21 -33.88
C SER A 71 -27.34 5.77 -33.69
N SER A 72 -27.68 5.11 -32.57
CA SER A 72 -29.03 4.71 -32.24
C SER A 72 -29.90 5.82 -31.64
N ILE A 73 -29.33 7.02 -31.42
CA ILE A 73 -30.04 8.13 -30.78
C ILE A 73 -30.75 8.98 -31.88
N ASP A 74 -32.04 9.24 -31.71
CA ASP A 74 -32.81 10.07 -32.61
C ASP A 74 -32.25 11.53 -32.64
N GLY A 75 -31.89 12.00 -33.82
CA GLY A 75 -31.32 13.35 -34.02
C GLY A 75 -29.80 13.38 -34.10
N VAL A 76 -29.10 12.23 -34.01
CA VAL A 76 -27.68 12.10 -34.32
C VAL A 76 -27.52 11.67 -35.77
N GLU A 77 -26.92 12.53 -36.61
CA GLU A 77 -26.67 12.28 -38.02
C GLU A 77 -25.25 11.76 -38.27
N GLU A 78 -24.30 12.20 -37.45
CA GLU A 78 -22.87 11.79 -37.53
C GLU A 78 -22.32 11.55 -36.15
N VAL A 79 -21.41 10.54 -36.03
CA VAL A 79 -20.75 10.18 -34.77
C VAL A 79 -19.25 10.24 -34.96
N GLN A 80 -18.57 10.97 -34.08
CA GLN A 80 -17.12 11.07 -34.03
C GLN A 80 -16.59 10.57 -32.69
N VAL A 81 -15.97 9.37 -32.66
CA VAL A 81 -15.36 8.79 -31.46
C VAL A 81 -13.84 8.81 -31.55
N SER A 82 -13.23 9.55 -30.64
CA SER A 82 -11.79 9.58 -30.46
C SER A 82 -11.39 8.71 -29.27
N VAL A 83 -10.44 7.80 -29.47
CA VAL A 83 -9.93 6.94 -28.43
C VAL A 83 -8.46 7.29 -28.16
N VAL A 84 -8.19 7.85 -26.98
CA VAL A 84 -6.85 8.17 -26.51
C VAL A 84 -6.35 7.03 -25.66
N VAL A 85 -5.35 6.28 -26.15
CA VAL A 85 -4.71 5.21 -25.41
C VAL A 85 -3.47 5.76 -24.73
N LYS A 86 -3.50 5.89 -23.39
CA LYS A 86 -2.30 6.13 -22.60
C LYS A 86 -1.50 4.85 -22.54
N LYS A 87 -0.38 4.78 -23.26
CA LYS A 87 0.57 3.65 -23.13
C LYS A 87 1.11 3.65 -21.72
N GLY A 88 0.78 2.61 -20.93
CA GLY A 88 1.56 2.23 -19.76
C GLY A 88 2.98 1.93 -20.24
N GLN A 89 3.98 2.64 -19.72
CA GLN A 89 5.38 2.44 -20.06
C GLN A 89 5.84 1.03 -19.65
N GLY A 90 5.95 0.15 -20.65
CA GLY A 90 6.67 -1.11 -20.57
C GLY A 90 7.78 -1.08 -21.63
N SER A 91 9.01 -1.12 -21.12
CA SER A 91 10.33 -1.35 -21.76
C SER A 91 10.42 -1.61 -23.27
N SER A 92 11.21 -0.82 -23.99
CA SER A 92 12.49 -1.25 -24.59
C SER A 92 13.19 -0.18 -25.42
N SER A 93 14.44 0.01 -25.08
CA SER A 93 15.68 0.27 -25.84
C SER A 93 15.77 1.36 -26.91
N ASN A 94 16.73 2.25 -26.61
CA ASN A 94 17.73 2.92 -27.49
C ASN A 94 17.26 3.93 -28.56
N GLN A 95 17.57 5.19 -28.37
CA GLN A 95 18.77 5.91 -28.89
C GLN A 95 18.70 7.41 -28.59
N SER A 96 19.78 7.85 -27.96
CA SER A 96 20.52 9.13 -28.01
C SER A 96 19.88 10.37 -28.65
N SER A 97 19.75 11.44 -27.92
CA SER A 97 20.60 12.63 -27.88
C SER A 97 19.86 13.91 -27.51
N SER A 98 20.53 14.66 -26.75
CA SER A 98 20.54 16.10 -26.45
C SER A 98 19.80 16.57 -25.20
N ALA A 99 20.66 17.12 -24.34
CA ALA A 99 20.41 17.78 -23.09
C ALA A 99 19.39 18.90 -23.15
N ASN A 100 18.50 18.92 -22.16
CA ASN A 100 18.12 20.17 -21.50
C ASN A 100 17.91 19.86 -20.01
N GLU A 101 18.72 20.51 -19.19
CA GLU A 101 18.60 20.53 -17.74
C GLU A 101 17.30 21.25 -17.36
N GLY A 102 16.46 20.57 -16.59
CA GLY A 102 15.27 21.11 -15.95
C GLY A 102 14.67 20.05 -15.06
N ASP A 103 14.80 20.20 -13.74
CA ASP A 103 14.24 19.47 -12.61
C ASP A 103 13.42 18.20 -12.94
N GLY A 104 14.11 17.08 -13.08
CA GLY A 104 13.51 15.77 -13.18
C GLY A 104 13.28 15.19 -11.79
N ALA A 105 12.08 15.36 -11.23
CA ALA A 105 11.63 14.50 -10.14
C ALA A 105 11.77 13.04 -10.59
N SER A 106 12.59 12.24 -9.90
CA SER A 106 12.83 10.85 -10.24
C SER A 106 11.51 10.08 -10.17
N ASN A 107 11.13 9.39 -11.26
CA ASN A 107 9.92 8.54 -11.35
C ASN A 107 10.01 7.25 -10.50
N ALA A 108 10.96 7.13 -9.61
CA ALA A 108 11.08 6.01 -8.69
C ALA A 108 10.07 6.16 -7.54
N PRO A 109 9.37 5.10 -7.13
CA PRO A 109 8.53 5.15 -5.95
C PRO A 109 9.39 5.45 -4.71
N LEU A 110 8.93 6.37 -3.85
CA LEU A 110 9.57 6.76 -2.58
C LEU A 110 11.01 7.28 -2.72
N PRO A 111 11.32 8.25 -3.60
CA PRO A 111 12.70 8.63 -3.96
C PRO A 111 13.47 9.31 -2.82
N GLU A 112 12.77 9.86 -1.81
CA GLU A 112 13.37 10.57 -0.68
C GLU A 112 13.41 9.75 0.62
N VAL A 113 13.14 8.44 0.54
CA VAL A 113 13.19 7.52 1.68
C VAL A 113 14.50 6.75 1.64
N LYS A 114 15.30 6.80 2.72
CA LYS A 114 16.61 6.15 2.77
C LYS A 114 16.49 4.62 2.84
N TYR A 115 15.66 4.13 3.76
CA TYR A 115 15.45 2.70 3.96
C TYR A 115 13.97 2.35 3.95
N ILE A 116 13.62 1.29 3.23
CA ILE A 116 12.25 0.80 3.11
C ILE A 116 12.23 -0.68 3.51
N VAL A 117 11.56 -0.98 4.62
CA VAL A 117 11.52 -2.33 5.22
C VAL A 117 10.10 -2.87 5.23
N ALA A 118 9.92 -4.05 4.64
CA ALA A 118 8.65 -4.76 4.68
C ALA A 118 8.49 -5.53 6.00
N ILE A 119 7.32 -5.41 6.63
CA ILE A 119 6.92 -6.23 7.76
C ILE A 119 5.90 -7.24 7.26
N ALA A 120 6.27 -8.51 7.30
CA ALA A 120 5.51 -9.60 6.71
C ALA A 120 5.15 -10.67 7.72
N SER A 121 4.09 -11.41 7.46
CA SER A 121 3.71 -12.59 8.24
C SER A 121 3.11 -13.67 7.35
N GLY A 122 3.35 -14.92 7.70
CA GLY A 122 2.81 -16.05 6.94
C GLY A 122 1.29 -16.24 7.12
N LYS A 123 0.70 -15.78 8.22
CA LYS A 123 -0.75 -15.86 8.51
C LYS A 123 -1.25 -14.62 9.25
N GLY A 124 -2.55 -14.39 9.22
CA GLY A 124 -3.20 -13.37 10.04
C GLY A 124 -3.18 -13.70 11.54
N GLY A 125 -3.36 -12.68 12.39
CA GLY A 125 -3.47 -12.83 13.85
C GLY A 125 -2.16 -13.05 14.60
N VAL A 126 -0.98 -12.88 13.96
CA VAL A 126 0.32 -12.93 14.66
C VAL A 126 0.73 -11.59 15.28
N GLY A 127 -0.08 -10.54 15.09
CA GLY A 127 0.21 -9.20 15.59
C GLY A 127 1.21 -8.41 14.73
N LYS A 128 1.27 -8.70 13.42
CA LYS A 128 2.15 -8.02 12.45
C LYS A 128 2.01 -6.49 12.54
N SER A 129 0.81 -5.94 12.37
CA SER A 129 0.57 -4.49 12.39
C SER A 129 0.85 -3.87 13.75
N THR A 130 0.57 -4.60 14.87
CA THR A 130 0.97 -4.17 16.22
C THR A 130 2.49 -4.05 16.34
N VAL A 131 3.23 -5.01 15.79
CA VAL A 131 4.70 -4.97 15.76
C VAL A 131 5.17 -3.81 14.86
N THR A 132 4.57 -3.63 13.67
CA THR A 132 4.89 -2.53 12.74
C THR A 132 4.76 -1.17 13.41
N VAL A 133 3.62 -0.88 14.04
CA VAL A 133 3.36 0.41 14.69
C VAL A 133 4.32 0.66 15.84
N ASN A 134 4.52 -0.33 16.69
CA ASN A 134 5.43 -0.17 17.83
C ASN A 134 6.89 -0.04 17.39
N LEU A 135 7.33 -0.76 16.35
CA LEU A 135 8.66 -0.59 15.77
C LEU A 135 8.84 0.81 15.18
N ALA A 136 7.85 1.34 14.47
CA ALA A 136 7.93 2.69 13.90
C ALA A 136 8.12 3.74 14.99
N CYS A 137 7.34 3.68 16.08
CA CYS A 137 7.50 4.58 17.21
C CYS A 137 8.83 4.38 17.96
N ALA A 138 9.33 3.14 18.04
CA ALA A 138 10.65 2.85 18.62
C ALA A 138 11.77 3.43 17.76
N PHE A 139 11.68 3.32 16.43
CA PHE A 139 12.63 3.92 15.49
C PHE A 139 12.58 5.44 15.50
N GLU A 140 11.39 6.03 15.58
CA GLU A 140 11.24 7.48 15.69
C GLU A 140 12.05 8.00 16.86
N LYS A 141 11.89 7.39 18.04
CA LYS A 141 12.66 7.75 19.24
C LYS A 141 14.14 7.48 19.06
N LEU A 142 14.52 6.25 18.64
CA LEU A 142 15.90 5.83 18.49
C LEU A 142 16.70 6.73 17.54
N LEU A 143 16.13 7.04 16.36
CA LEU A 143 16.81 7.82 15.35
C LEU A 143 16.86 9.30 15.69
N ARG A 144 15.82 9.84 16.30
CA ARG A 144 15.79 11.23 16.78
C ARG A 144 16.84 11.48 17.87
N GLU A 145 17.05 10.52 18.78
CA GLU A 145 18.04 10.63 19.85
C GLU A 145 19.49 10.49 19.34
N ASN A 146 19.72 9.72 18.26
CA ASN A 146 21.06 9.37 17.79
C ASN A 146 21.50 10.08 16.51
N ASN A 147 20.63 10.85 15.86
CA ASN A 147 20.91 11.50 14.57
C ASN A 147 20.56 13.00 14.60
N GLU A 148 21.57 13.85 14.45
CA GLU A 148 21.38 15.31 14.40
C GLU A 148 20.57 15.76 13.17
N SER A 149 20.56 14.98 12.10
CA SER A 149 19.83 15.24 10.87
C SER A 149 18.69 14.24 10.62
N PHE A 150 17.89 13.98 11.66
CA PHE A 150 16.74 13.07 11.58
C PHE A 150 15.66 13.60 10.61
N ASP A 151 15.35 12.82 9.57
CA ASP A 151 14.39 13.16 8.53
C ASP A 151 12.96 12.63 8.83
N GLY A 152 12.84 11.55 9.60
CA GLY A 152 11.56 10.99 10.04
C GLY A 152 11.36 9.50 9.78
N VAL A 153 10.26 8.97 10.31
CA VAL A 153 9.80 7.59 10.10
C VAL A 153 8.38 7.59 9.53
N GLY A 154 8.10 6.65 8.60
CA GLY A 154 6.78 6.48 8.01
C GLY A 154 6.26 5.04 8.09
N ILE A 155 4.94 4.89 8.06
CA ILE A 155 4.24 3.61 7.88
C ILE A 155 3.34 3.71 6.66
N MET A 156 3.51 2.79 5.72
CA MET A 156 2.56 2.56 4.63
C MET A 156 1.82 1.24 4.91
N ASP A 157 0.54 1.35 5.27
CA ASP A 157 -0.32 0.19 5.51
C ASP A 157 -0.89 -0.32 4.19
N CYS A 158 -0.41 -1.49 3.79
CA CYS A 158 -0.82 -2.19 2.57
C CYS A 158 -1.83 -3.31 2.82
N ASP A 159 -2.29 -3.51 4.07
CA ASP A 159 -3.37 -4.47 4.38
C ASP A 159 -4.74 -3.84 4.12
N VAL A 160 -5.11 -3.75 2.85
CA VAL A 160 -6.34 -3.11 2.38
C VAL A 160 -7.61 -3.83 2.88
N TYR A 161 -7.51 -5.13 3.18
CA TYR A 161 -8.66 -5.93 3.60
C TYR A 161 -8.97 -5.82 5.10
N GLY A 162 -7.98 -5.49 5.91
CA GLY A 162 -8.12 -5.35 7.35
C GLY A 162 -7.17 -4.30 7.91
N PRO A 163 -7.29 -3.03 7.43
CA PRO A 163 -6.36 -1.99 7.82
C PRO A 163 -6.50 -1.70 9.31
N SER A 164 -5.45 -2.00 10.08
CA SER A 164 -5.46 -1.85 11.53
C SER A 164 -4.46 -0.80 12.06
N VAL A 165 -3.53 -0.37 11.23
CA VAL A 165 -2.52 0.63 11.61
C VAL A 165 -3.12 1.92 12.15
N PRO A 166 -4.18 2.51 11.56
CA PRO A 166 -4.78 3.74 12.09
C PRO A 166 -5.26 3.60 13.53
N LEU A 167 -6.00 2.53 13.83
CA LEU A 167 -6.47 2.25 15.18
C LEU A 167 -5.30 2.11 16.16
N LEU A 168 -4.30 1.30 15.78
CA LEU A 168 -3.16 0.95 16.65
C LEU A 168 -2.26 2.16 16.98
N ILE A 169 -2.21 3.16 16.11
CA ILE A 169 -1.43 4.39 16.33
C ILE A 169 -2.29 5.57 16.77
N GLY A 170 -3.61 5.40 16.86
CA GLY A 170 -4.54 6.46 17.26
C GLY A 170 -4.72 7.55 16.19
N ALA A 171 -4.51 7.21 14.91
CA ALA A 171 -4.76 8.11 13.80
C ALA A 171 -6.22 7.96 13.36
N SER A 172 -7.03 9.00 13.54
CA SER A 172 -8.45 9.01 13.16
C SER A 172 -8.80 10.10 12.14
N GLU A 173 -7.86 11.00 11.88
CA GLU A 173 -8.07 12.10 10.95
C GLU A 173 -8.01 11.60 9.50
N ARG A 174 -8.89 12.15 8.65
CA ARG A 174 -8.84 11.85 7.23
C ARG A 174 -7.68 12.61 6.58
N PRO A 175 -6.81 11.94 5.78
CA PRO A 175 -5.74 12.60 5.06
C PRO A 175 -6.27 13.71 4.15
N GLU A 176 -5.65 14.88 4.20
CA GLU A 176 -6.01 16.01 3.35
C GLU A 176 -5.31 15.90 1.99
N VAL A 177 -5.94 16.46 0.96
CA VAL A 177 -5.33 16.61 -0.37
C VAL A 177 -4.74 18.00 -0.47
N ILE A 178 -3.43 18.08 -0.73
CA ILE A 178 -2.67 19.33 -0.84
C ILE A 178 -2.17 19.52 -2.28
N GLY A 179 -2.08 20.78 -2.72
CA GLY A 179 -1.55 21.11 -4.05
C GLY A 179 -2.25 20.36 -5.20
N ASP A 180 -1.47 19.91 -6.18
CA ASP A 180 -1.95 19.21 -7.38
C ASP A 180 -2.17 17.71 -7.13
N ASN A 181 -3.05 17.32 -6.22
CA ASN A 181 -3.43 15.94 -5.89
C ASN A 181 -2.42 15.13 -5.05
N LEU A 182 -1.59 15.75 -4.23
CA LEU A 182 -0.80 15.06 -3.22
C LEU A 182 -1.62 14.82 -1.96
N ILE A 183 -1.50 13.64 -1.38
CA ILE A 183 -2.15 13.26 -0.13
C ILE A 183 -1.17 13.58 1.01
N GLN A 184 -1.61 14.41 1.96
CA GLN A 184 -0.84 14.65 3.19
C GLN A 184 -0.96 13.43 4.10
N PRO A 185 0.14 12.74 4.48
CA PRO A 185 0.05 11.66 5.45
C PRO A 185 -0.37 12.19 6.81
N VAL A 186 -1.13 11.39 7.56
CA VAL A 186 -1.45 11.70 8.95
C VAL A 186 -0.22 11.46 9.81
N GLU A 187 0.01 12.29 10.80
CA GLU A 187 1.15 12.15 11.71
C GLU A 187 0.67 11.94 13.15
N ASN A 188 1.17 10.87 13.79
CA ASN A 188 0.97 10.66 15.22
C ASN A 188 2.23 10.07 15.84
N PHE A 189 2.57 10.49 17.07
CA PHE A 189 3.83 10.14 17.77
C PHE A 189 5.10 10.35 16.92
N GLY A 190 5.10 11.38 16.03
CA GLY A 190 6.21 11.68 15.12
C GLY A 190 6.34 10.72 13.93
N VAL A 191 5.40 9.81 13.75
CA VAL A 191 5.36 8.84 12.64
C VAL A 191 4.33 9.27 11.61
N LYS A 192 4.73 9.37 10.33
CA LYS A 192 3.82 9.63 9.21
C LYS A 192 3.13 8.35 8.79
N VAL A 193 1.83 8.40 8.60
CA VAL A 193 1.01 7.20 8.30
C VAL A 193 0.08 7.44 7.13
N ILE A 194 0.01 6.47 6.23
CA ILE A 194 -1.05 6.33 5.24
C ILE A 194 -1.62 4.92 5.29
N SER A 195 -2.95 4.82 5.24
CA SER A 195 -3.68 3.56 5.23
C SER A 195 -5.00 3.72 4.48
N MET A 196 -5.49 2.65 3.89
CA MET A 196 -6.84 2.63 3.33
C MET A 196 -7.91 2.86 4.41
N GLY A 197 -7.67 2.45 5.65
CA GLY A 197 -8.57 2.71 6.78
C GLY A 197 -8.79 4.19 7.09
N LEU A 198 -7.91 5.09 6.59
CA LEU A 198 -8.08 6.54 6.73
C LEU A 198 -8.82 7.18 5.55
N LEU A 199 -8.94 6.47 4.41
CA LEU A 199 -9.48 7.02 3.16
C LEU A 199 -10.89 6.53 2.83
N VAL A 200 -11.27 5.36 3.35
CA VAL A 200 -12.56 4.71 3.06
C VAL A 200 -13.42 4.74 4.31
N ASP A 201 -14.68 5.15 4.15
CA ASP A 201 -15.63 5.09 5.24
C ASP A 201 -15.94 3.62 5.57
N GLU A 202 -15.94 3.26 6.86
CA GLU A 202 -16.16 1.88 7.35
C GLU A 202 -17.51 1.29 6.89
N GLU A 203 -18.51 2.13 6.65
CA GLU A 203 -19.85 1.71 6.21
C GLU A 203 -19.95 1.48 4.70
N ALA A 204 -18.95 1.87 3.90
CA ALA A 204 -18.99 1.72 2.45
C ALA A 204 -18.56 0.29 2.04
N PRO A 205 -19.44 -0.54 1.46
CA PRO A 205 -19.07 -1.88 1.00
C PRO A 205 -18.21 -1.79 -0.26
N VAL A 206 -16.91 -1.56 -0.10
CA VAL A 206 -15.97 -1.52 -1.22
C VAL A 206 -15.44 -2.92 -1.50
N VAL A 207 -15.77 -3.48 -2.65
CA VAL A 207 -15.22 -4.76 -3.11
C VAL A 207 -13.85 -4.53 -3.74
N TRP A 208 -12.81 -4.74 -2.97
CA TRP A 208 -11.42 -4.62 -3.43
C TRP A 208 -11.02 -5.80 -4.34
N ARG A 209 -10.59 -5.48 -5.57
CA ARG A 209 -9.99 -6.46 -6.49
C ARG A 209 -8.49 -6.23 -6.57
N GLY A 210 -7.71 -7.30 -6.77
CA GLY A 210 -6.24 -7.24 -6.80
C GLY A 210 -5.64 -6.07 -7.59
N PRO A 211 -6.07 -5.79 -8.85
CA PRO A 211 -5.55 -4.65 -9.61
C PRO A 211 -5.84 -3.27 -8.98
N MET A 212 -6.98 -3.12 -8.28
CA MET A 212 -7.32 -1.89 -7.57
C MET A 212 -6.40 -1.68 -6.36
N VAL A 213 -6.17 -2.75 -5.60
CA VAL A 213 -5.24 -2.74 -4.45
C VAL A 213 -3.85 -2.29 -4.91
N MET A 214 -3.31 -2.90 -5.96
CA MET A 214 -1.99 -2.56 -6.49
C MET A 214 -1.91 -1.10 -6.96
N LYS A 215 -2.94 -0.60 -7.65
CA LYS A 215 -3.01 0.80 -8.08
C LYS A 215 -3.00 1.76 -6.88
N THR A 216 -3.76 1.44 -5.83
CA THR A 216 -3.81 2.26 -4.60
C THR A 216 -2.45 2.30 -3.91
N ILE A 217 -1.75 1.17 -3.81
CA ILE A 217 -0.43 1.12 -3.19
C ILE A 217 0.60 1.89 -4.02
N GLN A 218 0.54 1.81 -5.34
CA GLN A 218 1.35 2.66 -6.21
C GLN A 218 1.06 4.15 -5.98
N GLN A 219 -0.21 4.52 -5.79
CA GLN A 219 -0.58 5.89 -5.42
C GLN A 219 -0.03 6.29 -4.05
N PHE A 220 -0.03 5.39 -3.06
CA PHE A 220 0.58 5.66 -1.75
C PHE A 220 2.09 5.90 -1.86
N ALA A 221 2.76 5.19 -2.74
CA ALA A 221 4.19 5.37 -2.96
C ALA A 221 4.54 6.62 -3.78
N SER A 222 3.65 7.09 -4.68
CA SER A 222 3.96 8.19 -5.61
C SER A 222 3.21 9.50 -5.32
N ASN A 223 2.00 9.43 -4.73
CA ASN A 223 1.12 10.59 -4.58
C ASN A 223 0.90 11.00 -3.11
N VAL A 224 1.68 10.46 -2.18
CA VAL A 224 1.69 10.90 -0.78
C VAL A 224 2.89 11.82 -0.56
N ALA A 225 2.66 12.93 0.13
CA ALA A 225 3.70 13.91 0.48
C ALA A 225 4.56 13.41 1.65
N TRP A 226 5.28 12.30 1.43
CA TRP A 226 6.15 11.72 2.45
C TRP A 226 7.29 12.64 2.86
N GLY A 227 7.87 13.39 1.88
CA GLY A 227 9.11 14.14 2.07
C GLY A 227 10.27 13.21 2.36
N LYS A 228 11.32 13.76 2.96
CA LYS A 228 12.46 12.96 3.39
C LYS A 228 12.10 12.09 4.59
N LEU A 229 12.53 10.83 4.56
CA LEU A 229 12.42 9.88 5.66
C LEU A 229 13.71 9.05 5.78
N ASP A 230 14.13 8.79 7.02
CA ASP A 230 15.20 7.84 7.28
C ASP A 230 14.72 6.40 7.10
N LEU A 231 13.47 6.12 7.50
CA LEU A 231 12.91 4.77 7.45
C LEU A 231 11.43 4.79 7.09
N MET A 232 11.02 3.88 6.22
CA MET A 232 9.62 3.54 5.99
C MET A 232 9.37 2.07 6.29
N LEU A 233 8.38 1.79 7.11
CA LEU A 233 7.87 0.44 7.34
C LEU A 233 6.64 0.19 6.47
N ILE A 234 6.69 -0.90 5.70
CA ILE A 234 5.57 -1.34 4.86
C ILE A 234 4.85 -2.47 5.58
N ASP A 235 3.66 -2.21 6.09
CA ASP A 235 2.82 -3.23 6.71
C ASP A 235 2.12 -4.05 5.62
N LEU A 236 2.64 -5.23 5.28
CA LEU A 236 2.13 -6.06 4.20
C LEU A 236 0.84 -6.80 4.59
N PRO A 237 -0.05 -7.14 3.66
CA PRO A 237 -1.18 -8.03 3.96
C PRO A 237 -0.68 -9.38 4.48
N PRO A 238 -1.45 -10.09 5.34
CA PRO A 238 -1.04 -11.40 5.86
C PRO A 238 -1.09 -12.47 4.78
N GLY A 239 -0.29 -13.53 4.95
CA GLY A 239 -0.31 -14.68 4.07
C GLY A 239 0.97 -14.86 3.23
N THR A 240 0.88 -15.67 2.18
CA THR A 240 2.01 -16.03 1.30
C THR A 240 1.60 -15.97 -0.19
N GLY A 241 0.58 -15.17 -0.47
CA GLY A 241 -0.07 -15.12 -1.79
C GLY A 241 0.53 -14.06 -2.73
N ASP A 242 -0.07 -14.01 -3.93
CA ASP A 242 0.36 -13.16 -5.02
C ASP A 242 0.38 -11.66 -4.68
N ALA A 243 -0.47 -11.22 -3.75
CA ALA A 243 -0.52 -9.82 -3.32
C ALA A 243 0.79 -9.38 -2.66
N GLN A 244 1.32 -10.17 -1.72
CA GLN A 244 2.62 -9.87 -1.09
C GLN A 244 3.76 -9.89 -2.11
N LEU A 245 3.77 -10.88 -3.02
CA LEU A 245 4.78 -10.99 -4.06
C LEU A 245 4.77 -9.76 -4.99
N SER A 246 3.58 -9.35 -5.43
CA SER A 246 3.43 -8.18 -6.29
C SER A 246 3.87 -6.89 -5.60
N LEU A 247 3.59 -6.74 -4.29
CA LEU A 247 4.04 -5.61 -3.49
C LEU A 247 5.55 -5.57 -3.35
N ALA A 248 6.16 -6.71 -3.03
CA ALA A 248 7.61 -6.84 -2.90
C ALA A 248 8.36 -6.59 -4.23
N GLN A 249 7.70 -6.78 -5.38
CA GLN A 249 8.25 -6.46 -6.70
C GLN A 249 8.06 -4.98 -7.09
N THR A 250 7.05 -4.31 -6.53
CA THR A 250 6.68 -2.94 -6.91
C THR A 250 7.43 -1.89 -6.09
N LEU A 251 7.71 -2.20 -4.82
CA LEU A 251 8.35 -1.27 -3.89
C LEU A 251 9.87 -1.53 -3.82
N PRO A 252 10.69 -0.49 -3.73
CA PRO A 252 12.15 -0.62 -3.65
C PRO A 252 12.59 -1.02 -2.23
N LEU A 253 12.29 -2.27 -1.83
CA LEU A 253 12.55 -2.75 -0.48
C LEU A 253 14.03 -2.99 -0.23
N ASN A 254 14.56 -2.45 0.86
CA ASN A 254 15.91 -2.76 1.37
C ASN A 254 15.95 -4.11 2.12
N GLY A 255 14.80 -4.62 2.56
CA GLY A 255 14.69 -5.93 3.18
C GLY A 255 13.33 -6.19 3.79
N ALA A 256 13.18 -7.37 4.37
CA ALA A 256 11.94 -7.80 5.01
C ALA A 256 12.18 -8.41 6.39
N VAL A 257 11.28 -8.11 7.34
CA VAL A 257 11.20 -8.72 8.66
C VAL A 257 10.01 -9.67 8.70
N ILE A 258 10.22 -10.87 9.19
CA ILE A 258 9.19 -11.88 9.34
C ILE A 258 8.67 -11.90 10.78
N VAL A 259 7.38 -11.61 10.95
CA VAL A 259 6.70 -11.73 12.25
C VAL A 259 5.99 -13.07 12.35
N THR A 260 6.27 -13.81 13.39
CA THR A 260 5.67 -15.12 13.70
C THR A 260 5.26 -15.22 15.16
N THR A 261 4.68 -16.34 15.55
CA THR A 261 4.38 -16.72 16.95
C THR A 261 4.99 -18.10 17.23
N PRO A 262 5.15 -18.54 18.49
CA PRO A 262 5.83 -19.81 18.81
C PRO A 262 5.17 -21.06 18.25
N GLN A 263 3.87 -21.00 17.91
CA GLN A 263 3.14 -22.18 17.45
C GLN A 263 3.72 -22.73 16.13
N LYS A 264 3.91 -24.05 16.07
CA LYS A 264 4.46 -24.75 14.89
C LYS A 264 3.76 -24.39 13.59
N ALA A 265 2.42 -24.26 13.59
CA ALA A 265 1.67 -23.88 12.41
C ALA A 265 2.02 -22.47 11.90
N ALA A 266 2.37 -21.52 12.78
CA ALA A 266 2.80 -20.19 12.38
C ALA A 266 4.21 -20.22 11.79
N VAL A 267 5.11 -20.98 12.41
CA VAL A 267 6.49 -21.18 11.95
C VAL A 267 6.56 -21.78 10.55
N ASP A 268 5.79 -22.85 10.27
CA ASP A 268 5.79 -23.50 8.97
C ASP A 268 5.27 -22.59 7.86
N VAL A 269 4.29 -21.72 8.16
CA VAL A 269 3.76 -20.77 7.20
C VAL A 269 4.70 -19.57 7.03
N ALA A 270 5.33 -19.09 8.10
CA ALA A 270 6.33 -18.03 8.04
C ALA A 270 7.52 -18.40 7.14
N ARG A 271 8.02 -19.63 7.25
CA ARG A 271 9.09 -20.15 6.38
C ARG A 271 8.70 -20.13 4.89
N ARG A 272 7.46 -20.49 4.58
CA ARG A 272 6.96 -20.43 3.19
C ARG A 272 6.85 -19.00 2.68
N GLY A 273 6.38 -18.08 3.53
CA GLY A 273 6.30 -16.66 3.21
C GLY A 273 7.66 -16.02 2.95
N ALA A 274 8.64 -16.36 3.79
CA ALA A 274 10.00 -15.83 3.67
C ALA A 274 10.68 -16.21 2.32
N ARG A 275 10.49 -17.45 1.86
CA ARG A 275 11.02 -17.89 0.55
C ARG A 275 10.46 -17.11 -0.64
N MET A 276 9.36 -16.40 -0.47
CA MET A 276 8.83 -15.50 -1.48
C MET A 276 9.76 -14.29 -1.69
N PHE A 277 10.33 -13.74 -0.62
CA PHE A 277 11.26 -12.62 -0.68
C PHE A 277 12.56 -12.99 -1.40
N GLU A 278 13.05 -14.22 -1.21
CA GLU A 278 14.20 -14.75 -1.96
C GLU A 278 13.97 -14.71 -3.47
N LYS A 279 12.76 -15.07 -3.94
CA LYS A 279 12.40 -15.06 -5.37
C LYS A 279 12.40 -13.66 -6.00
N VAL A 280 12.25 -12.62 -5.21
CA VAL A 280 12.24 -11.22 -5.67
C VAL A 280 13.52 -10.48 -5.25
N SER A 281 14.53 -11.22 -4.78
CA SER A 281 15.83 -10.67 -4.37
C SER A 281 15.74 -9.62 -3.26
N VAL A 282 14.76 -9.73 -2.36
CA VAL A 282 14.64 -8.90 -1.16
C VAL A 282 15.26 -9.65 0.01
N PRO A 283 16.33 -9.12 0.64
CA PRO A 283 17.00 -9.78 1.76
C PRO A 283 16.10 -9.88 2.99
N LEU A 284 16.26 -10.96 3.76
CA LEU A 284 15.63 -11.11 5.06
C LEU A 284 16.49 -10.44 6.12
N LEU A 285 15.96 -9.44 6.80
CA LEU A 285 16.63 -8.71 7.87
C LEU A 285 16.49 -9.40 9.23
N GLY A 286 15.53 -10.29 9.37
CA GLY A 286 15.39 -11.10 10.55
C GLY A 286 13.98 -11.58 10.86
N VAL A 287 13.88 -12.33 11.97
CA VAL A 287 12.63 -12.89 12.49
C VAL A 287 12.32 -12.29 13.86
N VAL A 288 11.07 -11.89 14.06
CA VAL A 288 10.50 -11.46 15.34
C VAL A 288 9.47 -12.51 15.80
N GLU A 289 9.62 -13.02 17.01
CA GLU A 289 8.64 -13.89 17.65
C GLU A 289 7.72 -13.07 18.56
N ASN A 290 6.51 -12.82 18.14
CA ASN A 290 5.50 -12.13 18.93
C ASN A 290 4.69 -13.12 19.78
N MET A 291 4.10 -12.65 20.88
CA MET A 291 3.35 -13.47 21.84
C MET A 291 4.18 -14.65 22.37
N SER A 292 5.48 -14.42 22.56
CA SER A 292 6.45 -15.48 22.84
C SER A 292 6.26 -16.08 24.24
N PHE A 293 6.11 -15.23 25.25
CA PHE A 293 5.99 -15.63 26.64
C PHE A 293 5.13 -14.64 27.43
N LEU A 294 4.53 -15.12 28.51
CA LEU A 294 3.97 -14.29 29.56
C LEU A 294 5.05 -14.06 30.61
N ALA A 295 5.34 -12.79 30.93
CA ALA A 295 6.25 -12.43 32.01
C ALA A 295 5.49 -12.41 33.34
N ASP A 296 6.03 -13.06 34.36
CA ASP A 296 5.54 -12.89 35.74
C ASP A 296 6.02 -11.52 36.25
N GLU A 297 5.10 -10.71 36.76
CA GLU A 297 5.38 -9.32 37.13
C GLU A 297 6.28 -9.20 38.37
N GLU A 298 6.24 -10.17 39.28
CA GLU A 298 7.02 -10.14 40.54
C GLU A 298 8.41 -10.71 40.36
N THR A 299 8.51 -11.85 39.64
CA THR A 299 9.75 -12.61 39.52
C THR A 299 10.48 -12.40 38.21
N GLY A 300 9.80 -11.85 37.17
CA GLY A 300 10.30 -11.77 35.82
C GLY A 300 10.39 -13.12 35.09
N ALA A 301 9.89 -14.21 35.70
CA ALA A 301 9.95 -15.53 35.12
C ALA A 301 9.11 -15.63 33.82
N LYS A 302 9.71 -16.21 32.78
CA LYS A 302 9.04 -16.40 31.49
C LYS A 302 8.22 -17.69 31.47
N ARG A 303 6.95 -17.59 31.14
CA ARG A 303 6.03 -18.71 30.94
C ARG A 303 5.59 -18.81 29.49
N TYR A 304 6.01 -19.85 28.80
CA TYR A 304 5.77 -20.05 27.36
C TYR A 304 4.42 -20.77 27.14
N ILE A 305 3.35 -19.99 26.90
CA ILE A 305 1.98 -20.52 26.75
C ILE A 305 1.79 -21.18 25.39
N PHE A 306 2.36 -20.61 24.33
CA PHE A 306 2.20 -21.07 22.95
C PHE A 306 3.36 -21.93 22.43
N GLY A 307 4.25 -22.39 23.32
CA GLY A 307 5.46 -23.11 22.96
C GLY A 307 6.70 -22.23 23.07
N LYS A 308 7.89 -22.80 22.85
CA LYS A 308 9.18 -22.12 22.98
C LYS A 308 10.07 -22.39 21.78
N GLY A 309 10.78 -21.35 21.31
CA GLY A 309 11.86 -21.51 20.33
C GLY A 309 11.41 -21.60 18.88
N GLY A 310 10.15 -21.27 18.57
CA GLY A 310 9.65 -21.24 17.18
C GLY A 310 10.33 -20.17 16.34
N GLY A 311 10.50 -18.97 16.88
CA GLY A 311 11.18 -17.87 16.21
C GLY A 311 12.66 -18.14 15.93
N PRO A 312 13.47 -18.51 16.95
CA PRO A 312 14.86 -18.91 16.73
C PRO A 312 15.02 -20.02 15.68
N ALA A 313 14.22 -21.09 15.76
CA ALA A 313 14.24 -22.17 14.77
C ALA A 313 13.80 -21.70 13.36
N THR A 314 12.95 -20.68 13.27
CA THR A 314 12.59 -20.08 12.00
C THR A 314 13.74 -19.26 11.43
N ALA A 315 14.38 -18.45 12.24
CA ALA A 315 15.54 -17.64 11.87
C ALA A 315 16.70 -18.50 11.37
N GLU A 316 17.03 -19.57 12.11
CA GLU A 316 18.05 -20.56 11.72
C GLU A 316 17.72 -21.20 10.37
N ALA A 317 16.50 -21.67 10.16
CA ALA A 317 16.08 -22.31 8.91
C ALA A 317 15.98 -21.36 7.70
N LEU A 318 15.95 -20.05 7.92
CA LEU A 318 15.95 -19.00 6.92
C LEU A 318 17.32 -18.32 6.78
N GLU A 319 18.32 -18.78 7.52
CA GLU A 319 19.68 -18.21 7.53
C GLU A 319 19.68 -16.68 7.77
N THR A 320 18.80 -16.22 8.67
CA THR A 320 18.61 -14.80 8.97
C THR A 320 18.68 -14.54 10.48
N PRO A 321 18.99 -13.32 10.94
CA PRO A 321 19.06 -13.01 12.38
C PRO A 321 17.73 -13.25 13.11
N PHE A 322 17.82 -13.74 14.35
CA PHE A 322 16.71 -13.69 15.30
C PHE A 322 16.73 -12.34 16.04
N LEU A 323 15.80 -11.45 15.70
CA LEU A 323 15.76 -10.10 16.25
C LEU A 323 15.31 -10.07 17.71
N GLY A 324 14.34 -10.91 18.07
CA GLY A 324 13.91 -11.00 19.46
C GLY A 324 12.53 -11.59 19.69
N GLU A 325 12.22 -11.72 20.98
CA GLU A 325 10.92 -12.17 21.51
C GLU A 325 10.15 -10.96 22.05
N ILE A 326 8.85 -10.87 21.71
CA ILE A 326 7.93 -9.91 22.32
C ILE A 326 6.99 -10.66 23.25
N ALA A 327 6.86 -10.18 24.48
CA ALA A 327 5.98 -10.77 25.47
C ALA A 327 4.51 -10.72 25.07
N LEU A 328 3.73 -11.68 25.51
CA LEU A 328 2.28 -11.56 25.58
C LEU A 328 1.96 -10.65 26.77
N ASP A 329 1.82 -9.35 26.51
CA ASP A 329 1.64 -8.29 27.51
C ASP A 329 0.28 -7.62 27.28
N GLU A 330 -0.54 -7.54 28.33
CA GLU A 330 -1.84 -6.87 28.29
C GLU A 330 -1.72 -5.39 27.90
N ARG A 331 -0.62 -4.73 28.27
CA ARG A 331 -0.37 -3.33 27.95
C ARG A 331 -0.16 -3.11 26.46
N ILE A 332 0.38 -4.10 25.72
CA ILE A 332 0.45 -4.03 24.26
C ILE A 332 -0.96 -4.03 23.66
N ARG A 333 -1.87 -4.89 24.17
CA ARG A 333 -3.25 -4.96 23.73
C ARG A 333 -3.98 -3.65 24.08
N LEU A 334 -3.94 -3.22 25.32
CA LEU A 334 -4.58 -1.98 25.76
C LEU A 334 -4.07 -0.75 25.00
N GLY A 335 -2.76 -0.70 24.74
CA GLY A 335 -2.16 0.34 23.91
C GLY A 335 -2.73 0.34 22.50
N GLY A 336 -2.86 -0.82 21.88
CA GLY A 336 -3.48 -0.97 20.55
C GLY A 336 -4.94 -0.56 20.52
N ASP A 337 -5.74 -0.95 21.53
CA ASP A 337 -7.15 -0.60 21.62
C ASP A 337 -7.37 0.91 21.86
N ASN A 338 -6.44 1.58 22.54
CA ASN A 338 -6.50 3.01 22.84
C ASN A 338 -5.71 3.88 21.84
N GLY A 339 -5.08 3.29 20.83
CA GLY A 339 -4.27 4.02 19.86
C GLY A 339 -2.98 4.62 20.42
N ILE A 340 -2.45 4.07 21.53
CA ILE A 340 -1.22 4.54 22.18
C ILE A 340 -0.24 3.38 22.24
N PRO A 341 0.73 3.26 21.31
CA PRO A 341 1.70 2.16 21.26
C PRO A 341 2.44 1.94 22.59
N VAL A 342 2.72 0.69 22.96
CA VAL A 342 3.33 0.38 24.26
C VAL A 342 4.72 0.99 24.42
N VAL A 343 5.46 1.18 23.35
CA VAL A 343 6.78 1.86 23.37
C VAL A 343 6.68 3.33 23.73
N VAL A 344 5.47 3.94 23.60
CA VAL A 344 5.16 5.30 24.02
C VAL A 344 4.58 5.30 25.43
N SER A 345 3.57 4.46 25.69
CA SER A 345 2.84 4.46 26.98
C SER A 345 3.60 3.80 28.11
N ASN A 346 4.44 2.79 27.82
CA ASN A 346 5.20 2.03 28.83
C ASN A 346 6.57 1.55 28.25
N PRO A 347 7.48 2.50 27.92
CA PRO A 347 8.76 2.19 27.26
C PRO A 347 9.68 1.29 28.12
N ASP A 348 9.62 1.44 29.45
CA ASP A 348 10.45 0.69 30.40
C ASP A 348 9.89 -0.67 30.80
N GLY A 349 8.66 -0.97 30.40
CA GLY A 349 8.03 -2.27 30.63
C GLY A 349 8.62 -3.38 29.75
N PRO A 350 8.30 -4.65 30.05
CA PRO A 350 8.82 -5.79 29.29
C PRO A 350 8.53 -5.71 27.78
N GLY A 351 7.31 -5.32 27.41
CA GLY A 351 6.89 -5.15 26.01
C GLY A 351 7.65 -4.02 25.33
N GLY A 352 7.71 -2.84 25.95
CA GLY A 352 8.41 -1.66 25.42
C GLY A 352 9.89 -1.93 25.21
N LYS A 353 10.59 -2.46 26.22
CA LYS A 353 12.02 -2.81 26.13
C LYS A 353 12.31 -3.86 25.05
N SER A 354 11.46 -4.90 24.95
CA SER A 354 11.65 -5.92 23.92
C SER A 354 11.62 -5.32 22.52
N ILE A 355 10.65 -4.44 22.26
CA ILE A 355 10.49 -3.82 20.95
C ILE A 355 11.63 -2.82 20.65
N GLN A 356 12.06 -2.03 21.64
CA GLN A 356 13.21 -1.12 21.47
C GLN A 356 14.48 -1.90 21.13
N ASN A 357 14.77 -3.00 21.84
CA ASN A 357 15.91 -3.86 21.53
C ASN A 357 15.83 -4.50 20.13
N ILE A 358 14.61 -4.83 19.66
CA ILE A 358 14.39 -5.34 18.31
C ILE A 358 14.67 -4.24 17.29
N ALA A 359 14.21 -3.00 17.54
CA ALA A 359 14.47 -1.86 16.67
C ALA A 359 15.98 -1.57 16.54
N GLU A 360 16.73 -1.57 17.64
CA GLU A 360 18.18 -1.39 17.64
C GLU A 360 18.89 -2.48 16.81
N LYS A 361 18.56 -3.75 17.03
CA LYS A 361 19.14 -4.85 16.26
C LYS A 361 18.80 -4.76 14.77
N LEU A 362 17.54 -4.45 14.44
CA LEU A 362 17.10 -4.31 13.08
C LEU A 362 17.82 -3.15 12.40
N TRP A 363 17.99 -2.02 13.08
CA TRP A 363 18.74 -0.88 12.56
C TRP A 363 20.19 -1.25 12.27
N ASN A 364 20.86 -1.92 13.20
CA ASN A 364 22.23 -2.38 13.02
C ASN A 364 22.35 -3.38 11.85
N THR A 365 21.38 -4.27 11.67
CA THR A 365 21.35 -5.20 10.52
C THR A 365 21.13 -4.47 9.19
N LEU A 366 20.23 -3.47 9.18
CA LEU A 366 19.88 -2.70 8.00
C LEU A 366 21.01 -1.77 7.53
N THR A 367 21.80 -1.26 8.47
CA THR A 367 22.90 -0.30 8.21
C THR A 367 24.29 -0.93 8.23
N ALA A 368 24.38 -2.25 8.45
CA ALA A 368 25.63 -2.97 8.30
C ALA A 368 25.99 -3.05 6.81
N ASP A 369 27.14 -2.48 6.46
CA ASP A 369 27.71 -2.50 5.10
C ASP A 369 28.12 -3.91 4.64
#